data_d18297635b040e63bd3bae0e62415188
#
_entry.id   d18297635b040e63bd3bae0e62415188
#
_cell.length_a   1.000
_cell.length_b   1.000
_cell.length_c   1.000
_cell.angle_alpha   90.00
_cell.angle_beta   90.00
_cell.angle_gamma   90.00
#
_symmetry.space_group_name_H-M   'P 1'
#
loop_
_entity.id
_entity.type
_entity.pdbx_description
1 polymer ?
#
loop_
_entity_poly.entity_id
_entity_poly.type
_entity_poly.pdbx_seq_one_letter_code
_entity_poly.pdbx_strand_id
1 'polypeptide(L)'
;MRENSWLSYTEEDDKNVEVLAQEYKEFLSKCKTERECTQYFIKEAESHGYQDLNKLIAQGNRLKAGDKVYGVGMGKTIALFQIGKQPLTEGMNILCAHIDSPRLDLKQNPLYEDTELSFMDTHYYGGIKKYQWVALPLALHGVVAKKDGTVVNVNIGEDPADPVVYVTDLLIHLAGKQMEKKGSVVVEGENLDILVGSRPLAGEEKDAVKANILRLLKEKYQMEEEDFLSAEIEVVPAGPARDCGLDRSMIAGYGHDDRVCAYPSFAAMMEAGHVDRTSCCLLVDKEEIGSVGATGMQSMFFENTVAEILALMGQDSNLAVRRALARSRMLSSDVSAAYDPAYAEAFEKKNCAYFGKGMVINKYTGARGKSGSNDANAEYLARLRRIFDDNKVAFQTAELGKVDYGGGGTIAYIAALYGMEVVDSGVAVLSMHAPWEVTS
;
A
#
# COMPACT_ATOMS: atom_id res chain seq x y z
N MET A 1 -21.84 16.79 12.65
CA MET A 1 -21.33 15.49 12.21
C MET A 1 -22.36 14.87 11.29
N ARG A 2 -21.94 14.30 10.17
CA ARG A 2 -22.86 13.56 9.28
C ARG A 2 -23.37 12.29 9.99
N GLU A 3 -24.53 11.80 9.57
CA GLU A 3 -25.13 10.58 10.09
C GLU A 3 -24.24 9.35 9.78
N ASN A 4 -24.38 8.29 10.54
CA ASN A 4 -23.67 7.02 10.27
C ASN A 4 -24.31 6.37 9.03
N SER A 5 -23.48 6.01 8.04
CA SER A 5 -23.94 5.47 6.75
C SER A 5 -24.73 4.17 6.89
N TRP A 6 -24.43 3.35 7.88
CA TRP A 6 -25.21 2.12 8.20
C TRP A 6 -26.69 2.40 8.45
N LEU A 7 -27.05 3.61 8.94
CA LEU A 7 -28.44 3.98 9.20
C LEU A 7 -29.19 4.41 7.93
N SER A 8 -28.50 4.68 6.84
CA SER A 8 -29.08 5.13 5.57
C SER A 8 -29.02 4.07 4.47
N TYR A 9 -28.33 2.95 4.68
CA TYR A 9 -28.23 1.86 3.72
C TYR A 9 -29.55 1.15 3.56
N THR A 10 -29.85 0.77 2.32
CA THR A 10 -30.93 -0.14 1.95
C THR A 10 -30.44 -1.56 1.99
N GLU A 11 -31.36 -2.54 1.88
CA GLU A 11 -30.98 -3.97 1.78
C GLU A 11 -30.10 -4.27 0.54
N GLU A 12 -30.20 -3.46 -0.52
CA GLU A 12 -29.36 -3.56 -1.71
C GLU A 12 -27.96 -2.99 -1.46
N ASP A 13 -27.89 -1.86 -0.76
CA ASP A 13 -26.61 -1.28 -0.34
C ASP A 13 -25.84 -2.23 0.58
N ASP A 14 -26.52 -2.85 1.55
CA ASP A 14 -25.90 -3.84 2.45
C ASP A 14 -25.31 -5.02 1.66
N LYS A 15 -26.05 -5.55 0.67
CA LYS A 15 -25.53 -6.64 -0.18
C LYS A 15 -24.32 -6.20 -1.00
N ASN A 16 -24.33 -4.99 -1.54
CA ASN A 16 -23.21 -4.46 -2.32
C ASN A 16 -21.97 -4.24 -1.45
N VAL A 17 -22.17 -3.75 -0.22
CA VAL A 17 -21.09 -3.62 0.78
C VAL A 17 -20.47 -4.98 1.10
N GLU A 18 -21.30 -6.02 1.34
CA GLU A 18 -20.78 -7.36 1.64
C GLU A 18 -20.01 -7.97 0.46
N VAL A 19 -20.46 -7.77 -0.77
CA VAL A 19 -19.73 -8.23 -1.97
C VAL A 19 -18.38 -7.52 -2.06
N LEU A 20 -18.37 -6.20 -1.99
CA LEU A 20 -17.14 -5.41 -2.06
C LEU A 20 -16.19 -5.77 -0.91
N ALA A 21 -16.71 -5.94 0.31
CA ALA A 21 -15.92 -6.32 1.47
C ALA A 21 -15.28 -7.72 1.31
N GLN A 22 -16.00 -8.67 0.70
CA GLN A 22 -15.47 -10.00 0.43
C GLN A 22 -14.36 -9.96 -0.63
N GLU A 23 -14.57 -9.26 -1.74
CA GLU A 23 -13.58 -9.08 -2.79
C GLU A 23 -12.32 -8.37 -2.26
N TYR A 24 -12.50 -7.34 -1.45
CA TYR A 24 -11.41 -6.62 -0.81
C TYR A 24 -10.62 -7.50 0.18
N LYS A 25 -11.30 -8.29 1.03
CA LYS A 25 -10.63 -9.25 1.93
C LYS A 25 -9.80 -10.28 1.15
N GLU A 26 -10.29 -10.75 0.01
CA GLU A 26 -9.54 -11.67 -0.85
C GLU A 26 -8.31 -11.01 -1.47
N PHE A 27 -8.44 -9.78 -1.96
CA PHE A 27 -7.32 -8.98 -2.45
C PHE A 27 -6.28 -8.76 -1.35
N LEU A 28 -6.69 -8.24 -0.18
CA LEU A 28 -5.82 -7.94 0.95
C LEU A 28 -5.08 -9.18 1.48
N SER A 29 -5.73 -10.33 1.43
CA SER A 29 -5.15 -11.60 1.85
C SER A 29 -4.09 -12.14 0.88
N LYS A 30 -4.26 -11.90 -0.42
CA LYS A 30 -3.38 -12.41 -1.48
C LYS A 30 -2.24 -11.46 -1.83
N CYS A 31 -2.45 -10.16 -1.65
CA CYS A 31 -1.55 -9.11 -2.12
C CYS A 31 -0.94 -8.40 -0.92
N LYS A 32 0.10 -8.97 -0.32
CA LYS A 32 0.76 -8.43 0.87
C LYS A 32 2.00 -7.59 0.56
N THR A 33 2.46 -7.60 -0.69
CA THR A 33 3.58 -6.80 -1.16
C THR A 33 3.15 -5.91 -2.34
N GLU A 34 3.90 -4.84 -2.60
CA GLU A 34 3.66 -3.96 -3.74
C GLU A 34 3.78 -4.69 -5.09
N ARG A 35 4.63 -5.74 -5.16
CA ARG A 35 4.74 -6.59 -6.35
C ARG A 35 3.49 -7.43 -6.58
N GLU A 36 2.96 -8.03 -5.54
CA GLU A 36 1.73 -8.82 -5.61
C GLU A 36 0.53 -7.94 -5.97
N CYS A 37 0.43 -6.74 -5.37
CA CYS A 37 -0.58 -5.75 -5.74
C CYS A 37 -0.48 -5.37 -7.22
N THR A 38 0.72 -5.03 -7.70
CA THR A 38 0.93 -4.66 -9.11
C THR A 38 0.56 -5.80 -10.05
N GLN A 39 0.94 -7.04 -9.75
CA GLN A 39 0.57 -8.22 -10.55
C GLN A 39 -0.93 -8.46 -10.58
N TYR A 40 -1.60 -8.32 -9.44
CA TYR A 40 -3.05 -8.42 -9.34
C TYR A 40 -3.72 -7.37 -10.23
N PHE A 41 -3.33 -6.10 -10.12
CA PHE A 41 -3.93 -5.01 -10.89
C PHE A 41 -3.67 -5.14 -12.39
N ILE A 42 -2.49 -5.63 -12.81
CA ILE A 42 -2.23 -5.92 -14.23
C ILE A 42 -3.21 -6.97 -14.76
N LYS A 43 -3.34 -8.10 -14.07
CA LYS A 43 -4.20 -9.20 -14.48
C LYS A 43 -5.66 -8.76 -14.60
N GLU A 44 -6.15 -8.05 -13.59
CA GLU A 44 -7.52 -7.55 -13.60
C GLU A 44 -7.74 -6.47 -14.69
N ALA A 45 -6.78 -5.55 -14.87
CA ALA A 45 -6.83 -4.53 -15.90
C ALA A 45 -6.86 -5.15 -17.31
N GLU A 46 -6.03 -6.15 -17.60
CA GLU A 46 -6.02 -6.85 -18.88
C GLU A 46 -7.37 -7.53 -19.15
N SER A 47 -8.02 -8.11 -18.13
CA SER A 47 -9.36 -8.70 -18.26
C SER A 47 -10.44 -7.67 -18.60
N HIS A 48 -10.22 -6.38 -18.28
CA HIS A 48 -11.08 -5.25 -18.59
C HIS A 48 -10.66 -4.47 -19.84
N GLY A 49 -9.75 -5.04 -20.64
CA GLY A 49 -9.34 -4.51 -21.94
C GLY A 49 -8.24 -3.44 -21.90
N TYR A 50 -7.56 -3.29 -20.79
CA TYR A 50 -6.35 -2.45 -20.72
C TYR A 50 -5.18 -3.14 -21.43
N GLN A 51 -4.34 -2.36 -22.08
CA GLN A 51 -3.20 -2.83 -22.85
C GLN A 51 -1.91 -2.26 -22.27
N ASP A 52 -0.85 -3.06 -22.29
CA ASP A 52 0.49 -2.66 -21.85
C ASP A 52 1.04 -1.55 -22.78
N LEU A 53 1.33 -0.39 -22.19
CA LEU A 53 1.84 0.78 -22.90
C LEU A 53 3.15 0.47 -23.63
N ASN A 54 4.06 -0.28 -23.04
CA ASN A 54 5.34 -0.64 -23.67
C ASN A 54 5.15 -1.50 -24.92
N LYS A 55 4.16 -2.41 -24.90
CA LYS A 55 3.81 -3.20 -26.09
C LYS A 55 3.26 -2.30 -27.19
N LEU A 56 2.40 -1.33 -26.87
CA LEU A 56 1.85 -0.37 -27.83
C LEU A 56 2.94 0.52 -28.45
N ILE A 57 3.90 1.00 -27.63
CA ILE A 57 5.06 1.76 -28.10
C ILE A 57 5.89 0.93 -29.10
N ALA A 58 6.25 -0.30 -28.71
CA ALA A 58 7.04 -1.19 -29.57
C ALA A 58 6.37 -1.53 -30.90
N GLN A 59 5.04 -1.54 -30.96
CA GLN A 59 4.26 -1.78 -32.16
C GLN A 59 3.98 -0.51 -32.98
N GLY A 60 4.33 0.67 -32.46
CA GLY A 60 4.03 1.96 -33.13
C GLY A 60 2.53 2.27 -33.20
N ASN A 61 1.73 1.74 -32.30
CA ASN A 61 0.30 1.96 -32.27
C ASN A 61 -0.05 3.40 -31.88
N ARG A 62 -1.19 3.90 -32.37
CA ARG A 62 -1.74 5.21 -31.99
C ARG A 62 -2.83 5.04 -30.94
N LEU A 63 -2.91 5.98 -30.00
CA LEU A 63 -3.97 6.06 -29.01
C LEU A 63 -5.05 7.07 -29.40
N LYS A 64 -6.28 6.74 -29.08
CA LYS A 64 -7.49 7.55 -29.32
C LYS A 64 -8.44 7.50 -28.14
N ALA A 65 -9.43 8.36 -28.12
CA ALA A 65 -10.48 8.35 -27.09
C ALA A 65 -11.16 6.97 -26.98
N GLY A 66 -11.30 6.50 -25.76
CA GLY A 66 -11.86 5.20 -25.40
C GLY A 66 -10.82 4.10 -25.19
N ASP A 67 -9.57 4.29 -25.64
CA ASP A 67 -8.51 3.30 -25.39
C ASP A 67 -8.14 3.25 -23.91
N LYS A 68 -7.80 2.04 -23.46
CA LYS A 68 -7.41 1.74 -22.08
C LYS A 68 -5.98 1.22 -22.08
N VAL A 69 -5.09 1.86 -21.31
CA VAL A 69 -3.67 1.49 -21.25
C VAL A 69 -3.14 1.52 -19.83
N TYR A 70 -2.11 0.73 -19.58
CA TYR A 70 -1.38 0.78 -18.32
C TYR A 70 0.14 0.81 -18.54
N GLY A 71 0.85 1.53 -17.66
CA GLY A 71 2.29 1.52 -17.55
C GLY A 71 2.72 0.94 -16.20
N VAL A 72 3.85 0.23 -16.18
CA VAL A 72 4.39 -0.42 -14.97
C VAL A 72 5.83 0.02 -14.74
N GLY A 73 6.13 0.43 -13.51
CA GLY A 73 7.48 0.78 -13.06
C GLY A 73 8.09 -0.34 -12.23
N MET A 74 9.07 -1.06 -12.77
CA MET A 74 9.87 -2.11 -12.09
C MET A 74 9.03 -3.17 -11.34
N GLY A 75 7.77 -3.42 -11.76
CA GLY A 75 6.86 -4.38 -11.14
C GLY A 75 6.33 -3.99 -9.77
N LYS A 76 6.45 -2.73 -9.35
CA LYS A 76 6.08 -2.23 -8.01
C LYS A 76 5.18 -1.00 -8.02
N THR A 77 4.98 -0.38 -9.15
CA THR A 77 4.09 0.76 -9.34
C THR A 77 3.36 0.62 -10.66
N ILE A 78 2.12 1.08 -10.72
CA ILE A 78 1.28 0.99 -11.91
C ILE A 78 0.48 2.27 -12.10
N ALA A 79 0.35 2.71 -13.36
CA ALA A 79 -0.52 3.79 -13.77
C ALA A 79 -1.47 3.29 -14.86
N LEU A 80 -2.77 3.36 -14.62
CA LEU A 80 -3.82 2.98 -15.57
C LEU A 80 -4.47 4.23 -16.14
N PHE A 81 -4.75 4.23 -17.42
CA PHE A 81 -5.39 5.35 -18.12
C PHE A 81 -6.53 4.87 -18.99
N GLN A 82 -7.64 5.57 -18.91
CA GLN A 82 -8.72 5.49 -19.88
C GLN A 82 -8.78 6.82 -20.62
N ILE A 83 -8.47 6.81 -21.92
CA ILE A 83 -8.34 8.01 -22.73
C ILE A 83 -9.71 8.64 -22.97
N GLY A 84 -9.85 9.90 -22.56
CA GLY A 84 -11.08 10.68 -22.71
C GLY A 84 -11.27 11.26 -24.10
N LYS A 85 -12.45 11.84 -24.35
CA LYS A 85 -12.74 12.58 -25.60
C LYS A 85 -12.05 13.95 -25.66
N GLN A 86 -11.84 14.57 -24.51
CA GLN A 86 -11.12 15.85 -24.42
C GLN A 86 -9.62 15.65 -24.65
N PRO A 87 -8.92 16.63 -25.24
CA PRO A 87 -7.48 16.56 -25.36
C PRO A 87 -6.81 16.33 -24.01
N LEU A 88 -5.81 15.44 -23.95
CA LEU A 88 -5.09 15.14 -22.70
C LEU A 88 -4.43 16.39 -22.10
N THR A 89 -4.07 17.38 -22.94
CA THR A 89 -3.56 18.68 -22.51
C THR A 89 -4.54 19.55 -21.71
N GLU A 90 -5.82 19.18 -21.65
CA GLU A 90 -6.79 19.78 -20.75
C GLU A 90 -6.74 19.15 -19.34
N GLY A 91 -5.91 18.12 -19.14
CA GLY A 91 -5.65 17.45 -17.88
C GLY A 91 -6.49 16.19 -17.66
N MET A 92 -6.22 15.52 -16.57
CA MET A 92 -6.81 14.25 -16.16
C MET A 92 -7.62 14.37 -14.86
N ASN A 93 -8.51 13.41 -14.62
CA ASN A 93 -9.02 13.11 -13.28
C ASN A 93 -8.25 11.90 -12.75
N ILE A 94 -7.57 12.07 -11.62
CA ILE A 94 -6.61 11.09 -11.09
C ILE A 94 -7.08 10.60 -9.73
N LEU A 95 -7.11 9.28 -9.57
CA LEU A 95 -7.16 8.60 -8.28
C LEU A 95 -5.75 8.09 -8.00
N CYS A 96 -5.20 8.41 -6.84
CA CYS A 96 -3.85 8.01 -6.47
C CYS A 96 -3.85 7.42 -5.07
N ALA A 97 -3.08 6.35 -4.86
CA ALA A 97 -2.87 5.70 -3.57
C ALA A 97 -1.51 5.02 -3.57
N HIS A 98 -1.02 4.59 -2.40
CA HIS A 98 0.17 3.75 -2.35
C HIS A 98 -0.18 2.28 -2.11
N ILE A 99 0.76 1.38 -2.38
CA ILE A 99 0.55 -0.07 -2.30
C ILE A 99 1.62 -0.80 -1.49
N ASP A 100 2.65 -0.08 -1.02
CA ASP A 100 3.57 -0.55 0.02
C ASP A 100 2.92 -0.41 1.41
N SER A 101 3.43 -1.12 2.39
CA SER A 101 2.98 -1.06 3.78
C SER A 101 4.16 -1.31 4.72
N PRO A 102 4.10 -0.85 5.99
CA PRO A 102 5.14 -1.12 6.97
C PRO A 102 5.36 -2.62 7.19
N ARG A 103 6.62 -3.05 7.25
CA ARG A 103 7.01 -4.46 7.32
C ARG A 103 8.43 -4.66 7.82
N LEU A 104 8.91 -5.90 7.77
CA LEU A 104 10.33 -6.23 7.87
C LEU A 104 10.83 -6.72 6.51
N ASP A 105 12.04 -6.34 6.11
CA ASP A 105 12.72 -6.84 4.92
C ASP A 105 13.92 -7.69 5.33
N LEU A 106 14.20 -8.80 4.63
CA LEU A 106 15.43 -9.54 4.85
C LEU A 106 16.65 -8.72 4.42
N LYS A 107 17.73 -8.76 5.22
CA LYS A 107 19.02 -8.18 4.84
C LYS A 107 19.68 -8.99 3.71
N GLN A 108 20.74 -8.46 3.11
CA GLN A 108 21.42 -9.08 1.96
C GLN A 108 22.18 -10.38 2.33
N ASN A 109 22.63 -10.51 3.58
CA ASN A 109 23.25 -11.72 4.12
C ASN A 109 22.48 -12.13 5.37
N PRO A 110 21.25 -12.65 5.23
CA PRO A 110 20.35 -12.74 6.36
C PRO A 110 20.62 -13.96 7.24
N LEU A 111 21.02 -15.08 6.67
CA LEU A 111 20.97 -16.39 7.31
C LEU A 111 22.18 -16.67 8.22
N TYR A 112 21.90 -16.88 9.50
CA TYR A 112 22.92 -17.30 10.48
C TYR A 112 22.40 -18.37 11.44
N GLU A 113 23.30 -19.01 12.18
CA GLU A 113 23.00 -19.97 13.22
C GLU A 113 23.73 -19.58 14.52
N ASP A 114 23.03 -19.66 15.63
CA ASP A 114 23.60 -19.60 16.96
C ASP A 114 22.92 -20.63 17.87
N THR A 115 23.71 -21.41 18.61
CA THR A 115 23.25 -22.42 19.58
C THR A 115 22.16 -23.36 19.02
N GLU A 116 22.39 -23.86 17.78
CA GLU A 116 21.47 -24.76 17.06
C GLU A 116 20.08 -24.17 16.75
N LEU A 117 20.00 -22.84 16.70
CA LEU A 117 18.84 -22.11 16.18
C LEU A 117 19.26 -21.33 14.94
N SER A 118 18.51 -21.43 13.86
CA SER A 118 18.76 -20.64 12.65
C SER A 118 17.81 -19.47 12.57
N PHE A 119 18.37 -18.30 12.28
CA PHE A 119 17.67 -17.04 12.14
C PHE A 119 17.95 -16.39 10.79
N MET A 120 17.12 -15.43 10.41
CA MET A 120 17.39 -14.49 9.32
C MET A 120 17.30 -13.05 9.84
N ASP A 121 18.37 -12.29 9.61
CA ASP A 121 18.48 -10.85 9.89
C ASP A 121 17.46 -10.05 9.09
N THR A 122 16.79 -9.12 9.74
CA THR A 122 15.85 -8.22 9.12
C THR A 122 16.20 -6.74 9.30
N HIS A 123 15.60 -5.91 8.47
CA HIS A 123 15.54 -4.46 8.64
C HIS A 123 14.08 -4.02 8.55
N TYR A 124 13.58 -3.24 9.50
CA TYR A 124 12.21 -2.74 9.41
C TYR A 124 12.07 -1.66 8.33
N TYR A 125 10.91 -1.63 7.71
CA TYR A 125 10.51 -0.72 6.65
C TYR A 125 9.32 0.11 7.14
N GLY A 126 9.39 1.46 6.97
CA GLY A 126 8.35 2.37 7.43
C GLY A 126 8.34 2.63 8.94
N GLY A 127 7.33 3.33 9.40
CA GLY A 127 7.18 3.76 10.79
C GLY A 127 6.45 2.73 11.65
N ILE A 128 7.15 1.82 12.31
CA ILE A 128 6.55 0.77 13.13
C ILE A 128 6.80 0.97 14.63
N LYS A 129 5.88 0.45 15.44
CA LYS A 129 6.13 0.16 16.86
C LYS A 129 6.71 -1.25 16.96
N LYS A 130 8.03 -1.37 17.06
CA LYS A 130 8.77 -2.64 16.98
C LYS A 130 8.22 -3.74 17.91
N TYR A 131 7.74 -3.38 19.09
CA TYR A 131 7.17 -4.31 20.04
C TYR A 131 5.86 -4.99 19.57
N GLN A 132 5.22 -4.48 18.52
CA GLN A 132 4.03 -5.11 17.93
C GLN A 132 4.40 -6.24 16.97
N TRP A 133 5.66 -6.36 16.57
CA TRP A 133 6.14 -7.31 15.56
C TRP A 133 6.76 -8.58 16.15
N VAL A 134 6.84 -8.68 17.48
CA VAL A 134 7.30 -9.88 18.17
C VAL A 134 6.11 -10.79 18.57
N ALA A 135 6.40 -12.06 18.76
CA ALA A 135 5.45 -13.04 19.29
C ALA A 135 4.17 -13.23 18.43
N LEU A 136 4.29 -13.10 17.10
CA LEU A 136 3.19 -13.36 16.18
C LEU A 136 3.65 -14.19 14.97
N PRO A 137 2.75 -14.98 14.33
CA PRO A 137 3.08 -15.69 13.10
C PRO A 137 3.35 -14.73 11.97
N LEU A 138 4.45 -14.96 11.24
CA LEU A 138 4.87 -14.17 10.09
C LEU A 138 5.05 -15.09 8.87
N ALA A 139 4.88 -14.51 7.70
CA ALA A 139 5.03 -15.13 6.39
C ALA A 139 6.16 -14.44 5.61
N LEU A 140 6.73 -15.14 4.63
CA LEU A 140 7.74 -14.61 3.71
C LEU A 140 7.14 -14.46 2.33
N HIS A 141 7.16 -13.24 1.80
CA HIS A 141 6.70 -12.91 0.46
C HIS A 141 7.78 -12.18 -0.33
N GLY A 142 7.88 -12.44 -1.62
CA GLY A 142 8.78 -11.65 -2.45
C GLY A 142 9.34 -12.40 -3.63
N VAL A 143 10.50 -11.94 -4.11
CA VAL A 143 11.16 -12.49 -5.28
C VAL A 143 12.66 -12.65 -5.04
N VAL A 144 13.22 -13.62 -5.75
CA VAL A 144 14.67 -13.82 -5.87
C VAL A 144 15.04 -13.73 -7.34
N ALA A 145 15.85 -12.74 -7.72
CA ALA A 145 16.38 -12.62 -9.07
C ALA A 145 17.76 -13.30 -9.13
N LYS A 146 17.85 -14.41 -9.86
CA LYS A 146 19.08 -15.18 -9.99
C LYS A 146 20.03 -14.59 -11.01
N LYS A 147 21.31 -14.96 -10.93
CA LYS A 147 22.36 -14.50 -11.86
C LYS A 147 22.09 -14.83 -13.33
N ASP A 148 21.33 -15.88 -13.62
CA ASP A 148 20.94 -16.27 -14.98
C ASP A 148 19.75 -15.48 -15.54
N GLY A 149 19.20 -14.53 -14.73
CA GLY A 149 18.03 -13.73 -15.07
C GLY A 149 16.70 -14.37 -14.71
N THR A 150 16.68 -15.57 -14.16
CA THR A 150 15.46 -16.21 -13.66
C THR A 150 14.97 -15.47 -12.41
N VAL A 151 13.67 -15.18 -12.34
CA VAL A 151 13.02 -14.62 -11.15
C VAL A 151 12.12 -15.67 -10.53
N VAL A 152 12.34 -15.97 -9.26
CA VAL A 152 11.59 -16.95 -8.48
C VAL A 152 10.72 -16.22 -7.47
N ASN A 153 9.42 -16.48 -7.48
CA ASN A 153 8.52 -15.97 -6.45
C ASN A 153 8.62 -16.83 -5.18
N VAL A 154 8.76 -16.19 -4.04
CA VAL A 154 8.77 -16.80 -2.72
C VAL A 154 7.47 -16.44 -2.01
N ASN A 155 6.77 -17.47 -1.53
CA ASN A 155 5.60 -17.34 -0.65
C ASN A 155 5.62 -18.52 0.32
N ILE A 156 5.76 -18.22 1.63
CA ILE A 156 5.83 -19.21 2.70
C ILE A 156 5.04 -18.67 3.89
N GLY A 157 4.08 -19.44 4.36
CA GLY A 157 3.35 -19.14 5.60
C GLY A 157 1.89 -18.72 5.41
N GLU A 158 1.39 -18.66 4.17
CA GLU A 158 -0.02 -18.36 3.88
C GLU A 158 -0.90 -19.60 3.74
N ASP A 159 -0.37 -20.67 3.13
CA ASP A 159 -1.08 -21.94 3.11
C ASP A 159 -1.08 -22.55 4.52
N PRO A 160 -2.21 -23.05 5.05
CA PRO A 160 -2.26 -23.72 6.34
C PRO A 160 -1.29 -24.92 6.50
N ALA A 161 -0.80 -25.47 5.38
CA ALA A 161 0.20 -26.52 5.36
C ALA A 161 1.65 -25.99 5.41
N ASP A 162 1.87 -24.71 5.14
CA ASP A 162 3.19 -24.07 5.23
C ASP A 162 3.57 -23.77 6.68
N PRO A 163 4.85 -23.80 7.03
CA PRO A 163 5.36 -23.28 8.29
C PRO A 163 5.28 -21.75 8.31
N VAL A 164 5.07 -21.17 9.49
CA VAL A 164 5.26 -19.74 9.73
C VAL A 164 6.66 -19.48 10.27
N VAL A 165 7.14 -18.23 10.15
CA VAL A 165 8.34 -17.75 10.82
C VAL A 165 7.96 -16.84 11.99
N TYR A 166 8.91 -16.49 12.87
CA TYR A 166 8.56 -15.93 14.16
C TYR A 166 9.67 -15.06 14.72
N VAL A 167 9.38 -13.84 15.13
CA VAL A 167 10.29 -13.03 15.94
C VAL A 167 10.05 -13.35 17.41
N THR A 168 11.06 -13.85 18.10
CA THR A 168 10.95 -14.20 19.51
C THR A 168 10.89 -12.97 20.40
N ASP A 169 10.27 -13.09 21.57
CA ASP A 169 10.33 -12.09 22.64
C ASP A 169 10.75 -12.74 23.94
N LEU A 170 11.31 -11.95 24.85
CA LEU A 170 11.76 -12.46 26.14
C LEU A 170 10.57 -12.73 27.04
N LEU A 171 10.55 -13.91 27.68
CA LEU A 171 9.48 -14.24 28.62
C LEU A 171 9.43 -13.25 29.79
N ILE A 172 8.23 -12.96 30.29
CA ILE A 172 7.99 -11.94 31.34
C ILE A 172 8.84 -12.13 32.59
N HIS A 173 9.14 -13.35 33.00
CA HIS A 173 9.91 -13.65 34.21
C HIS A 173 11.40 -13.28 34.10
N LEU A 174 11.92 -13.10 32.90
CA LEU A 174 13.28 -12.62 32.62
C LEU A 174 13.31 -11.17 32.11
N ALA A 175 12.15 -10.58 31.79
CA ALA A 175 12.02 -9.31 31.12
C ALA A 175 12.17 -8.06 32.01
N GLY A 176 12.54 -8.19 33.30
CA GLY A 176 12.59 -7.06 34.25
C GLY A 176 13.33 -5.84 33.68
N LYS A 177 14.55 -6.02 33.18
CA LYS A 177 15.33 -4.92 32.56
C LYS A 177 14.77 -4.43 31.23
N GLN A 178 14.14 -5.32 30.44
CA GLN A 178 13.49 -4.95 29.20
C GLN A 178 12.28 -4.04 29.46
N MET A 179 11.47 -4.36 30.45
CA MET A 179 10.25 -3.60 30.80
C MET A 179 10.54 -2.22 31.38
N GLU A 180 11.76 -1.95 31.85
CA GLU A 180 12.20 -0.61 32.29
C GLU A 180 12.59 0.31 31.12
N LYS A 181 12.77 -0.24 29.90
CA LYS A 181 13.12 0.55 28.72
C LYS A 181 11.92 1.37 28.21
N LYS A 182 12.21 2.48 27.53
CA LYS A 182 11.17 3.24 26.79
C LYS A 182 10.55 2.35 25.68
N GLY A 183 9.28 2.54 25.40
CA GLY A 183 8.57 1.78 24.36
C GLY A 183 9.26 1.76 22.98
N SER A 184 9.97 2.85 22.62
CA SER A 184 10.72 2.94 21.36
C SER A 184 11.94 2.02 21.27
N VAL A 185 12.44 1.53 22.41
CA VAL A 185 13.63 0.67 22.52
C VAL A 185 13.40 -0.59 23.36
N VAL A 186 12.16 -0.88 23.74
CA VAL A 186 11.80 -2.12 24.45
C VAL A 186 12.12 -3.36 23.60
N VAL A 187 11.98 -3.22 22.29
CA VAL A 187 12.50 -4.13 21.27
C VAL A 187 13.45 -3.31 20.38
N GLU A 188 14.68 -3.74 20.26
CA GLU A 188 15.68 -3.09 19.42
C GLU A 188 15.55 -3.56 17.98
N GLY A 189 15.89 -2.72 16.99
CA GLY A 189 15.76 -3.06 15.56
C GLY A 189 16.55 -4.30 15.17
N GLU A 190 17.77 -4.45 15.71
CA GLU A 190 18.63 -5.61 15.47
C GLU A 190 18.14 -6.91 16.16
N ASN A 191 17.08 -6.84 16.96
CA ASN A 191 16.47 -8.01 17.60
C ASN A 191 15.17 -8.43 16.89
N LEU A 192 14.87 -7.86 15.71
CA LEU A 192 13.71 -8.26 14.90
C LEU A 192 14.04 -9.40 13.93
N ASP A 193 15.03 -10.23 14.26
CA ASP A 193 15.40 -11.38 13.46
C ASP A 193 14.37 -12.48 13.56
N ILE A 194 14.06 -13.09 12.41
CA ILE A 194 13.08 -14.16 12.36
C ILE A 194 13.74 -15.53 12.61
N LEU A 195 13.18 -16.29 13.52
CA LEU A 195 13.50 -17.69 13.76
C LEU A 195 12.94 -18.55 12.62
N VAL A 196 13.83 -19.31 11.94
CA VAL A 196 13.48 -20.11 10.76
C VAL A 196 13.74 -21.60 10.92
N GLY A 197 14.45 -22.05 11.95
CA GLY A 197 14.65 -23.48 12.17
C GLY A 197 15.47 -23.85 13.39
N SER A 198 15.37 -25.16 13.75
CA SER A 198 16.08 -25.77 14.89
C SER A 198 16.47 -27.23 14.63
N ARG A 199 16.24 -27.76 13.41
CA ARG A 199 16.58 -29.14 13.06
C ARG A 199 17.91 -29.19 12.31
N PRO A 200 18.96 -29.83 12.85
CA PRO A 200 20.24 -29.98 12.15
C PRO A 200 20.14 -30.92 10.95
N LEU A 201 20.94 -30.66 9.95
CA LEU A 201 21.17 -31.57 8.81
C LEU A 201 22.12 -32.68 9.25
N ALA A 202 21.71 -33.93 9.08
CA ALA A 202 22.53 -35.05 9.48
C ALA A 202 23.84 -35.15 8.64
N GLY A 203 24.96 -35.28 9.32
CA GLY A 203 26.29 -35.36 8.71
C GLY A 203 27.03 -34.02 8.59
N GLU A 204 26.39 -32.91 8.92
CA GLU A 204 27.05 -31.60 9.02
C GLU A 204 27.58 -31.37 10.45
N GLU A 205 28.83 -30.93 10.54
CA GLU A 205 29.50 -30.71 11.84
C GLU A 205 29.38 -29.24 12.30
N LYS A 206 29.14 -28.33 11.38
CA LYS A 206 29.08 -26.88 11.64
C LYS A 206 27.86 -26.25 10.97
N ASP A 207 27.20 -25.35 11.69
CA ASP A 207 26.03 -24.62 11.18
C ASP A 207 24.98 -25.57 10.56
N ALA A 208 24.75 -26.73 11.21
CA ALA A 208 23.96 -27.84 10.66
C ALA A 208 22.47 -27.50 10.49
N VAL A 209 21.93 -26.61 11.33
CA VAL A 209 20.56 -26.12 11.19
C VAL A 209 20.45 -25.16 10.00
N LYS A 210 21.39 -24.22 9.87
CA LYS A 210 21.50 -23.33 8.70
C LYS A 210 21.62 -24.14 7.40
N ALA A 211 22.46 -25.19 7.39
CA ALA A 211 22.61 -26.08 6.25
C ALA A 211 21.29 -26.76 5.86
N ASN A 212 20.49 -27.16 6.86
CA ASN A 212 19.16 -27.72 6.61
C ASN A 212 18.18 -26.71 6.01
N ILE A 213 18.18 -25.46 6.49
CA ILE A 213 17.35 -24.38 5.91
C ILE A 213 17.75 -24.13 4.45
N LEU A 214 19.04 -24.02 4.15
CA LEU A 214 19.52 -23.86 2.76
C LEU A 214 19.10 -25.03 1.87
N ARG A 215 19.17 -26.27 2.38
CA ARG A 215 18.67 -27.45 1.64
C ARG A 215 17.18 -27.32 1.30
N LEU A 216 16.35 -26.91 2.27
CA LEU A 216 14.90 -26.73 2.06
C LEU A 216 14.60 -25.63 1.04
N LEU A 217 15.31 -24.50 1.10
CA LEU A 217 15.18 -23.41 0.13
C LEU A 217 15.62 -23.85 -1.27
N LYS A 218 16.69 -24.64 -1.35
CA LYS A 218 17.16 -25.22 -2.61
C LYS A 218 16.14 -26.20 -3.20
N GLU A 219 15.56 -27.07 -2.38
CA GLU A 219 14.56 -28.05 -2.84
C GLU A 219 13.26 -27.38 -3.35
N LYS A 220 12.75 -26.37 -2.62
CA LYS A 220 11.47 -25.70 -2.97
C LYS A 220 11.64 -24.63 -4.05
N TYR A 221 12.71 -23.81 -3.97
CA TYR A 221 12.89 -22.61 -4.80
C TYR A 221 14.16 -22.64 -5.65
N GLN A 222 14.96 -23.71 -5.56
CA GLN A 222 16.28 -23.81 -6.23
C GLN A 222 17.21 -22.63 -5.87
N MET A 223 17.09 -22.08 -4.64
CA MET A 223 17.91 -21.00 -4.12
C MET A 223 19.20 -21.53 -3.51
N GLU A 224 20.29 -20.80 -3.75
CA GLU A 224 21.54 -20.89 -3.00
C GLU A 224 21.66 -19.70 -2.03
N GLU A 225 22.55 -19.77 -1.05
CA GLU A 225 22.74 -18.68 -0.09
C GLU A 225 23.10 -17.35 -0.77
N GLU A 226 23.91 -17.40 -1.82
CA GLU A 226 24.32 -16.22 -2.59
C GLU A 226 23.14 -15.51 -3.27
N ASP A 227 22.03 -16.18 -3.54
CA ASP A 227 20.86 -15.61 -4.20
C ASP A 227 20.14 -14.56 -3.31
N PHE A 228 20.36 -14.58 -1.99
CA PHE A 228 19.85 -13.52 -1.11
C PHE A 228 20.40 -12.13 -1.44
N LEU A 229 21.58 -12.03 -2.07
CA LEU A 229 22.16 -10.74 -2.50
C LEU A 229 21.28 -9.98 -3.50
N SER A 230 20.43 -10.67 -4.23
CA SER A 230 19.49 -10.13 -5.22
C SER A 230 18.05 -10.58 -4.93
N ALA A 231 17.72 -10.78 -3.67
CA ALA A 231 16.37 -11.04 -3.19
C ALA A 231 15.70 -9.77 -2.70
N GLU A 232 14.40 -9.69 -2.91
CA GLU A 232 13.49 -8.75 -2.25
C GLU A 232 12.45 -9.60 -1.53
N ILE A 233 12.69 -9.92 -0.25
CA ILE A 233 11.82 -10.77 0.56
C ILE A 233 11.34 -9.96 1.76
N GLU A 234 10.05 -9.80 1.84
CA GLU A 234 9.30 -9.12 2.89
C GLU A 234 8.78 -10.13 3.89
N VAL A 235 8.85 -9.76 5.17
CA VAL A 235 8.33 -10.53 6.30
C VAL A 235 7.09 -9.80 6.81
N VAL A 236 5.94 -10.42 6.64
CA VAL A 236 4.63 -9.84 6.87
C VAL A 236 3.78 -10.71 7.79
N PRO A 237 2.72 -10.19 8.44
CA PRO A 237 1.81 -11.01 9.23
C PRO A 237 1.19 -12.14 8.41
N ALA A 238 1.25 -13.36 8.92
CA ALA A 238 0.68 -14.55 8.28
C ALA A 238 -0.84 -14.62 8.48
N GLY A 239 -1.53 -15.13 7.46
CA GLY A 239 -2.96 -15.38 7.50
C GLY A 239 -3.82 -14.32 6.84
N PRO A 240 -5.09 -14.68 6.51
CA PRO A 240 -5.97 -13.83 5.71
C PRO A 240 -6.62 -12.72 6.52
N ALA A 241 -7.04 -11.66 5.83
CA ALA A 241 -7.95 -10.65 6.37
C ALA A 241 -9.28 -11.29 6.79
N ARG A 242 -9.90 -10.74 7.84
CA ARG A 242 -11.11 -11.30 8.46
C ARG A 242 -12.11 -10.22 8.83
N ASP A 243 -13.38 -10.62 8.90
CA ASP A 243 -14.39 -9.80 9.58
C ASP A 243 -13.98 -9.53 11.02
N CYS A 244 -14.17 -8.31 11.46
CA CYS A 244 -13.87 -7.84 12.82
C CYS A 244 -15.14 -7.29 13.49
N GLY A 245 -15.24 -7.48 14.79
CA GLY A 245 -16.44 -7.19 15.58
C GLY A 245 -17.45 -8.33 15.53
N LEU A 246 -18.29 -8.41 16.59
CA LEU A 246 -19.31 -9.44 16.69
C LEU A 246 -20.41 -9.31 15.65
N ASP A 247 -20.63 -8.08 15.18
CA ASP A 247 -21.57 -7.70 14.12
C ASP A 247 -20.98 -7.76 12.71
N ARG A 248 -19.68 -8.10 12.58
CA ARG A 248 -18.96 -8.19 11.30
C ARG A 248 -18.92 -6.89 10.47
N SER A 249 -19.10 -5.75 11.13
CA SER A 249 -19.14 -4.44 10.46
C SER A 249 -17.77 -3.87 10.09
N MET A 250 -16.70 -4.58 10.41
CA MET A 250 -15.31 -4.15 10.20
C MET A 250 -14.49 -5.28 9.59
N ILE A 251 -13.36 -4.90 9.02
CA ILE A 251 -12.36 -5.83 8.48
C ILE A 251 -11.05 -5.61 9.24
N ALA A 252 -10.46 -6.70 9.75
CA ALA A 252 -9.12 -6.72 10.29
C ALA A 252 -8.17 -7.40 9.30
N GLY A 253 -7.04 -6.76 9.02
CA GLY A 253 -6.03 -7.29 8.09
C GLY A 253 -4.72 -6.52 8.14
N TYR A 254 -3.71 -7.05 7.48
CA TYR A 254 -2.43 -6.40 7.30
C TYR A 254 -2.46 -5.50 6.05
N GLY A 255 -2.00 -4.26 6.21
CA GLY A 255 -1.80 -3.35 5.10
C GLY A 255 -3.08 -2.69 4.57
N HIS A 256 -4.05 -2.38 5.44
CA HIS A 256 -5.11 -1.45 5.09
C HIS A 256 -4.55 -0.11 4.66
N ASP A 257 -3.46 0.31 5.29
CA ASP A 257 -2.61 1.41 4.87
C ASP A 257 -1.69 0.96 3.72
N ASP A 258 -1.90 1.36 2.45
CA ASP A 258 -3.04 2.16 1.96
C ASP A 258 -3.87 1.35 0.93
N ARG A 259 -3.85 0.01 1.02
CA ARG A 259 -4.57 -0.87 0.09
C ARG A 259 -6.08 -0.69 0.16
N VAL A 260 -6.62 -0.19 1.28
CA VAL A 260 -8.06 0.12 1.40
C VAL A 260 -8.46 1.33 0.56
N CYS A 261 -7.51 2.20 0.19
CA CYS A 261 -7.74 3.27 -0.78
C CYS A 261 -7.35 2.86 -2.21
N ALA A 262 -6.29 2.04 -2.35
CA ALA A 262 -5.83 1.56 -3.65
C ALA A 262 -6.86 0.67 -4.36
N TYR A 263 -7.45 -0.29 -3.64
CA TYR A 263 -8.41 -1.24 -4.21
C TYR A 263 -9.67 -0.55 -4.76
N PRO A 264 -10.41 0.29 -4.02
CA PRO A 264 -11.59 0.96 -4.56
C PRO A 264 -11.23 2.00 -5.64
N SER A 265 -10.05 2.61 -5.60
CA SER A 265 -9.56 3.48 -6.68
C SER A 265 -9.39 2.71 -7.99
N PHE A 266 -8.82 1.51 -7.90
CA PHE A 266 -8.72 0.59 -9.04
C PHE A 266 -10.10 0.10 -9.51
N ALA A 267 -10.97 -0.36 -8.60
CA ALA A 267 -12.31 -0.84 -8.91
C ALA A 267 -13.13 0.23 -9.65
N ALA A 268 -13.08 1.48 -9.19
CA ALA A 268 -13.74 2.60 -9.85
C ALA A 268 -13.25 2.81 -11.30
N MET A 269 -11.97 2.55 -11.60
CA MET A 269 -11.45 2.59 -12.97
C MET A 269 -11.97 1.45 -13.83
N MET A 270 -12.16 0.26 -13.26
CA MET A 270 -12.70 -0.90 -13.99
C MET A 270 -14.19 -0.71 -14.34
N GLU A 271 -14.95 -0.09 -13.44
CA GLU A 271 -16.37 0.21 -13.61
C GLU A 271 -16.63 1.45 -14.47
N ALA A 272 -15.63 2.30 -14.65
CA ALA A 272 -15.80 3.54 -15.42
C ALA A 272 -16.25 3.26 -16.87
N GLY A 273 -17.39 3.80 -17.26
CA GLY A 273 -17.87 3.78 -18.63
C GLY A 273 -17.06 4.71 -19.54
N HIS A 274 -17.70 5.28 -20.56
CA HIS A 274 -17.03 6.29 -21.38
C HIS A 274 -16.77 7.57 -20.60
N VAL A 275 -15.55 8.07 -20.67
CA VAL A 275 -15.11 9.29 -19.99
C VAL A 275 -14.89 10.44 -20.99
N ASP A 276 -15.29 11.66 -20.61
CA ASP A 276 -15.02 12.84 -21.43
C ASP A 276 -13.58 13.35 -21.19
N ARG A 277 -13.15 13.40 -19.93
CA ARG A 277 -11.79 13.76 -19.52
C ARG A 277 -11.03 12.46 -19.21
N THR A 278 -9.80 12.34 -19.67
CA THR A 278 -8.96 11.16 -19.37
C THR A 278 -8.96 10.87 -17.86
N SER A 279 -9.26 9.65 -17.50
CA SER A 279 -9.16 9.13 -16.13
C SER A 279 -7.85 8.39 -15.95
N CYS A 280 -7.24 8.55 -14.77
CA CYS A 280 -6.03 7.87 -14.38
C CYS A 280 -6.19 7.27 -12.98
N CYS A 281 -5.70 6.04 -12.77
CA CYS A 281 -5.45 5.48 -11.45
C CYS A 281 -3.95 5.24 -11.33
N LEU A 282 -3.31 5.92 -10.38
CA LEU A 282 -1.87 5.86 -10.12
C LEU A 282 -1.64 5.21 -8.77
N LEU A 283 -1.03 4.03 -8.76
CA LEU A 283 -0.74 3.26 -7.56
C LEU A 283 0.77 3.14 -7.41
N VAL A 284 1.31 3.75 -6.36
CA VAL A 284 2.75 3.94 -6.18
C VAL A 284 3.31 3.15 -5.01
N ASP A 285 4.61 2.93 -5.04
CA ASP A 285 5.42 2.30 -4.01
C ASP A 285 6.14 3.36 -3.16
N LYS A 286 6.74 2.96 -2.03
CA LYS A 286 7.69 3.74 -1.21
C LYS A 286 7.10 4.93 -0.44
N GLU A 287 5.78 5.05 -0.32
CA GLU A 287 5.18 6.11 0.50
C GLU A 287 5.72 6.05 1.93
N GLU A 288 5.72 4.88 2.51
CA GLU A 288 6.10 4.59 3.90
C GLU A 288 7.55 4.93 4.27
N ILE A 289 8.39 5.15 3.27
CA ILE A 289 9.79 5.54 3.43
C ILE A 289 10.13 6.88 2.77
N GLY A 290 9.10 7.70 2.50
CA GLY A 290 9.25 9.07 2.00
C GLY A 290 9.14 9.24 0.49
N SER A 291 8.61 8.26 -0.23
CA SER A 291 8.30 8.32 -1.68
C SER A 291 9.49 8.50 -2.62
N VAL A 292 10.72 8.45 -2.14
CA VAL A 292 11.94 8.65 -2.94
C VAL A 292 12.40 7.36 -3.59
N GLY A 293 12.61 7.38 -4.90
CA GLY A 293 13.12 6.24 -5.66
C GLY A 293 12.30 5.97 -6.92
N ALA A 294 12.82 5.09 -7.80
CA ALA A 294 12.29 4.89 -9.15
C ALA A 294 10.83 4.41 -9.22
N THR A 295 10.32 3.80 -8.15
CA THR A 295 8.96 3.28 -8.03
C THR A 295 8.05 4.13 -7.13
N GLY A 296 8.61 5.10 -6.40
CA GLY A 296 7.87 6.04 -5.55
C GLY A 296 7.26 7.21 -6.33
N MET A 297 6.44 7.99 -5.66
CA MET A 297 5.83 9.19 -6.27
C MET A 297 6.90 10.25 -6.64
N GLN A 298 8.01 10.34 -5.91
CA GLN A 298 9.17 11.18 -6.25
C GLN A 298 10.06 10.46 -7.29
N SER A 299 9.50 10.17 -8.44
CA SER A 299 10.19 9.61 -9.60
C SER A 299 9.65 10.24 -10.88
N MET A 300 10.34 9.98 -11.98
CA MET A 300 9.88 10.40 -13.31
C MET A 300 8.87 9.42 -13.94
N PHE A 301 8.51 8.35 -13.26
CA PHE A 301 7.65 7.30 -13.81
C PHE A 301 6.32 7.84 -14.34
N PHE A 302 5.60 8.61 -13.52
CA PHE A 302 4.29 9.15 -13.90
C PHE A 302 4.39 10.14 -15.06
N GLU A 303 5.33 11.08 -14.98
CA GLU A 303 5.57 12.09 -16.03
C GLU A 303 5.97 11.43 -17.35
N ASN A 304 6.89 10.46 -17.32
CA ASN A 304 7.31 9.71 -18.50
C ASN A 304 6.16 8.92 -19.12
N THR A 305 5.32 8.28 -18.29
CA THR A 305 4.14 7.54 -18.78
C THR A 305 3.16 8.48 -19.49
N VAL A 306 2.90 9.67 -18.95
CA VAL A 306 2.06 10.69 -19.58
C VAL A 306 2.67 11.19 -20.88
N ALA A 307 4.00 11.36 -20.92
CA ALA A 307 4.71 11.78 -22.14
C ALA A 307 4.57 10.75 -23.26
N GLU A 308 4.75 9.47 -22.97
CA GLU A 308 4.58 8.37 -23.93
C GLU A 308 3.14 8.29 -24.46
N ILE A 309 2.14 8.43 -23.60
CA ILE A 309 0.74 8.47 -24.01
C ILE A 309 0.49 9.65 -24.98
N LEU A 310 0.98 10.84 -24.63
CA LEU A 310 0.87 12.02 -25.50
C LEU A 310 1.57 11.81 -26.86
N ALA A 311 2.73 11.18 -26.88
CA ALA A 311 3.44 10.83 -28.11
C ALA A 311 2.60 9.88 -29.00
N LEU A 312 2.04 8.83 -28.40
CA LEU A 312 1.13 7.91 -29.12
C LEU A 312 -0.17 8.60 -29.60
N MET A 313 -0.60 9.69 -28.95
CA MET A 313 -1.71 10.54 -29.40
C MET A 313 -1.29 11.58 -30.45
N GLY A 314 -0.01 11.65 -30.84
CA GLY A 314 0.51 12.63 -31.80
C GLY A 314 0.74 14.01 -31.22
N GLN A 315 0.93 14.14 -29.90
CA GLN A 315 1.17 15.39 -29.17
C GLN A 315 2.54 15.39 -28.47
N ASP A 316 3.59 15.06 -29.21
CA ASP A 316 4.95 14.92 -28.72
C ASP A 316 5.60 16.29 -28.46
N SER A 317 5.37 16.86 -27.26
CA SER A 317 6.08 18.05 -26.80
C SER A 317 6.13 18.15 -25.28
N ASN A 318 7.24 18.66 -24.74
CA ASN A 318 7.38 18.95 -23.30
C ASN A 318 6.29 19.88 -22.78
N LEU A 319 5.80 20.82 -23.59
CA LEU A 319 4.76 21.74 -23.21
C LEU A 319 3.41 21.01 -23.07
N ALA A 320 3.12 20.02 -23.92
CA ALA A 320 1.93 19.21 -23.82
C ALA A 320 1.90 18.42 -22.50
N VAL A 321 3.01 17.79 -22.11
CA VAL A 321 3.16 17.08 -20.82
C VAL A 321 2.88 18.02 -19.65
N ARG A 322 3.54 19.17 -19.61
CA ARG A 322 3.35 20.15 -18.53
C ARG A 322 1.91 20.66 -18.44
N ARG A 323 1.25 20.88 -19.57
CA ARG A 323 -0.16 21.27 -19.60
C ARG A 323 -1.09 20.16 -19.10
N ALA A 324 -0.84 18.92 -19.52
CA ALA A 324 -1.60 17.77 -19.07
C ALA A 324 -1.53 17.62 -17.54
N LEU A 325 -0.33 17.68 -16.98
CA LEU A 325 -0.12 17.56 -15.53
C LEU A 325 -0.71 18.75 -14.76
N ALA A 326 -0.35 19.99 -15.15
CA ALA A 326 -0.78 21.18 -14.41
C ALA A 326 -2.30 21.43 -14.42
N ARG A 327 -3.00 20.92 -15.42
CA ARG A 327 -4.47 21.04 -15.53
C ARG A 327 -5.22 19.82 -14.96
N SER A 328 -4.50 18.84 -14.44
CA SER A 328 -5.08 17.66 -13.81
C SER A 328 -5.68 17.97 -12.43
N ARG A 329 -6.52 17.05 -11.98
CA ARG A 329 -7.11 17.04 -10.65
C ARG A 329 -6.91 15.67 -10.04
N MET A 330 -6.54 15.63 -8.76
CA MET A 330 -6.22 14.39 -8.07
C MET A 330 -6.99 14.29 -6.75
N LEU A 331 -7.57 13.12 -6.50
CA LEU A 331 -7.80 12.60 -5.17
C LEU A 331 -6.57 11.78 -4.80
N SER A 332 -5.75 12.32 -3.91
CA SER A 332 -4.60 11.62 -3.34
C SER A 332 -5.11 10.87 -2.13
N SER A 333 -5.39 9.59 -2.34
CA SER A 333 -5.95 8.76 -1.28
C SER A 333 -4.84 8.25 -0.38
N ASP A 334 -5.13 8.30 0.92
CA ASP A 334 -4.30 7.77 2.00
C ASP A 334 -5.19 7.62 3.23
N VAL A 335 -4.95 6.63 4.06
CA VAL A 335 -5.78 6.37 5.23
C VAL A 335 -5.74 7.53 6.23
N SER A 336 -6.81 7.68 6.99
CA SER A 336 -6.90 8.64 8.09
C SER A 336 -7.03 7.93 9.43
N ALA A 337 -6.36 8.44 10.46
CA ALA A 337 -6.50 7.90 11.81
C ALA A 337 -7.93 8.05 12.32
N ALA A 338 -8.63 6.94 12.54
CA ALA A 338 -9.95 6.93 13.13
C ALA A 338 -9.89 7.35 14.61
N TYR A 339 -10.89 8.09 15.06
CA TYR A 339 -11.01 8.41 16.48
C TYR A 339 -11.11 7.13 17.31
N ASP A 340 -10.15 6.96 18.20
CA ASP A 340 -10.11 5.85 19.14
C ASP A 340 -10.42 6.34 20.56
N PRO A 341 -11.53 5.91 21.17
CA PRO A 341 -11.88 6.32 22.54
C PRO A 341 -10.85 5.93 23.59
N ALA A 342 -10.06 4.88 23.36
CA ALA A 342 -9.00 4.46 24.27
C ALA A 342 -7.79 5.42 24.27
N TYR A 343 -7.67 6.26 23.24
CA TYR A 343 -6.59 7.24 23.05
C TYR A 343 -7.16 8.64 22.73
N ALA A 344 -8.28 8.99 23.37
CA ALA A 344 -9.05 10.23 23.10
C ALA A 344 -8.21 11.52 23.19
N GLU A 345 -7.17 11.52 24.01
CA GLU A 345 -6.27 12.67 24.20
C GLU A 345 -5.45 13.01 22.95
N ALA A 346 -5.27 12.07 22.03
CA ALA A 346 -4.53 12.30 20.77
C ALA A 346 -5.38 13.00 19.68
N PHE A 347 -6.70 13.10 19.87
CA PHE A 347 -7.64 13.56 18.84
C PHE A 347 -8.37 14.87 19.22
N GLU A 348 -8.73 15.65 18.19
CA GLU A 348 -9.69 16.75 18.29
C GLU A 348 -11.03 16.28 17.70
N LYS A 349 -12.05 16.09 18.55
CA LYS A 349 -13.32 15.42 18.19
C LYS A 349 -14.10 16.05 17.03
N LYS A 350 -13.94 17.36 16.76
CA LYS A 350 -14.67 18.01 15.66
C LYS A 350 -14.02 17.79 14.31
N ASN A 351 -12.71 17.51 14.31
CA ASN A 351 -11.88 17.43 13.12
C ASN A 351 -11.11 16.12 13.04
N CYS A 352 -11.70 15.01 13.47
CA CYS A 352 -11.15 13.68 13.31
C CYS A 352 -12.07 12.77 12.52
N ALA A 353 -11.52 11.70 11.95
CA ALA A 353 -12.26 10.70 11.20
C ALA A 353 -13.00 9.72 12.12
N TYR A 354 -14.14 9.24 11.69
CA TYR A 354 -14.96 8.25 12.41
C TYR A 354 -15.36 7.10 11.49
N PHE A 355 -15.47 5.91 12.04
CA PHE A 355 -16.05 4.77 11.34
C PHE A 355 -17.51 5.00 10.96
N GLY A 356 -17.92 4.44 9.82
CA GLY A 356 -19.29 4.53 9.33
C GLY A 356 -19.74 5.94 8.90
N LYS A 357 -18.81 6.88 8.69
CA LYS A 357 -19.15 8.25 8.24
C LYS A 357 -18.77 8.52 6.79
N GLY A 358 -18.44 7.49 6.05
CA GLY A 358 -18.02 7.59 4.66
C GLY A 358 -16.57 8.04 4.49
N MET A 359 -16.21 8.35 3.26
CA MET A 359 -14.90 8.78 2.82
C MET A 359 -14.40 9.99 3.62
N VAL A 360 -13.12 10.04 3.95
CA VAL A 360 -12.48 11.14 4.65
C VAL A 360 -11.86 12.11 3.65
N ILE A 361 -12.06 13.40 3.85
CA ILE A 361 -11.39 14.48 3.12
C ILE A 361 -10.52 15.25 4.09
N ASN A 362 -9.23 15.31 3.81
CA ASN A 362 -8.27 16.08 4.58
C ASN A 362 -7.83 17.30 3.74
N LYS A 363 -8.16 18.48 4.23
CA LYS A 363 -7.71 19.70 3.57
C LYS A 363 -6.19 19.81 3.57
N TYR A 364 -5.55 19.30 4.63
CA TYR A 364 -4.12 19.20 4.84
C TYR A 364 -3.81 18.07 5.84
N THR A 365 -2.61 17.51 5.78
CA THR A 365 -2.18 16.38 6.62
C THR A 365 -0.92 16.65 7.42
N GLY A 366 -0.11 17.66 7.05
CA GLY A 366 1.18 17.95 7.65
C GLY A 366 1.14 18.23 9.15
N ALA A 367 2.28 17.96 9.81
CA ALA A 367 2.46 18.18 11.23
C ALA A 367 2.70 19.66 11.57
N ARG A 368 2.43 20.03 12.82
CA ARG A 368 2.68 21.38 13.38
C ARG A 368 2.11 22.47 12.48
N GLY A 369 2.90 23.44 11.99
CA GLY A 369 2.43 24.50 11.11
C GLY A 369 2.11 24.08 9.67
N LYS A 370 1.50 22.92 9.42
CA LYS A 370 1.20 22.33 8.10
C LYS A 370 2.45 22.04 7.26
N SER A 371 3.59 21.79 7.91
CA SER A 371 4.85 21.53 7.23
C SER A 371 4.79 20.22 6.46
N GLY A 372 5.28 20.22 5.20
CA GLY A 372 5.35 19.01 4.37
C GLY A 372 3.97 18.48 3.92
N SER A 373 2.94 19.33 3.86
CA SER A 373 1.62 18.92 3.38
C SER A 373 1.16 19.72 2.16
N ASN A 374 0.22 19.14 1.42
CA ASN A 374 -0.63 19.88 0.50
C ASN A 374 -1.72 20.59 1.31
N ASP A 375 -1.99 21.88 1.05
CA ASP A 375 -3.14 22.62 1.57
C ASP A 375 -4.11 22.85 0.41
N ALA A 376 -5.15 22.03 0.33
CA ALA A 376 -6.05 21.97 -0.81
C ALA A 376 -6.80 23.30 -1.04
N ASN A 377 -6.96 23.67 -2.32
CA ASN A 377 -7.69 24.87 -2.72
C ASN A 377 -9.16 24.80 -2.34
N ALA A 378 -9.69 25.92 -1.88
CA ALA A 378 -11.10 26.04 -1.48
C ALA A 378 -12.07 25.75 -2.65
N GLU A 379 -11.74 26.20 -3.85
CA GLU A 379 -12.53 26.01 -5.07
C GLU A 379 -12.63 24.52 -5.44
N TYR A 380 -11.54 23.77 -5.33
CA TYR A 380 -11.53 22.34 -5.62
C TYR A 380 -12.33 21.57 -4.55
N LEU A 381 -12.17 21.90 -3.27
CA LEU A 381 -12.98 21.34 -2.20
C LEU A 381 -14.48 21.61 -2.38
N ALA A 382 -14.85 22.83 -2.78
CA ALA A 382 -16.24 23.17 -3.05
C ALA A 382 -16.83 22.36 -4.20
N ARG A 383 -16.02 22.11 -5.26
CA ARG A 383 -16.40 21.26 -6.39
C ARG A 383 -16.60 19.80 -5.95
N LEU A 384 -15.70 19.25 -5.16
CA LEU A 384 -15.81 17.88 -4.65
C LEU A 384 -17.04 17.71 -3.76
N ARG A 385 -17.27 18.65 -2.85
CA ARG A 385 -18.48 18.65 -2.00
C ARG A 385 -19.75 18.59 -2.84
N ARG A 386 -19.84 19.38 -3.90
CA ARG A 386 -20.99 19.35 -4.81
C ARG A 386 -21.13 17.99 -5.49
N ILE A 387 -20.02 17.41 -6.01
CA ILE A 387 -20.03 16.08 -6.65
C ILE A 387 -20.53 15.03 -5.66
N PHE A 388 -20.05 15.03 -4.44
CA PHE A 388 -20.43 14.06 -3.43
C PHE A 388 -21.90 14.23 -3.01
N ASP A 389 -22.35 15.46 -2.77
CA ASP A 389 -23.74 15.74 -2.37
C ASP A 389 -24.72 15.39 -3.51
N ASP A 390 -24.42 15.77 -4.75
CA ASP A 390 -25.25 15.48 -5.94
C ASP A 390 -25.38 13.95 -6.19
N ASN A 391 -24.35 13.17 -5.85
CA ASN A 391 -24.32 11.70 -6.03
C ASN A 391 -24.59 10.94 -4.71
N LYS A 392 -24.95 11.61 -3.62
CA LYS A 392 -25.25 11.02 -2.31
C LYS A 392 -24.07 10.21 -1.73
N VAL A 393 -22.83 10.58 -2.07
CA VAL A 393 -21.64 9.95 -1.52
C VAL A 393 -21.44 10.48 -0.09
N ALA A 394 -21.43 9.56 0.87
CA ALA A 394 -21.14 9.90 2.26
C ALA A 394 -19.68 10.31 2.41
N PHE A 395 -19.41 11.45 3.02
CA PHE A 395 -18.06 11.90 3.33
C PHE A 395 -18.00 12.70 4.63
N GLN A 396 -16.83 12.77 5.19
CA GLN A 396 -16.50 13.56 6.38
C GLN A 396 -15.19 14.33 6.13
N THR A 397 -14.88 15.29 7.02
CA THR A 397 -13.62 16.02 6.97
C THR A 397 -12.84 15.77 8.25
N ALA A 398 -11.52 15.61 8.14
CA ALA A 398 -10.67 15.33 9.27
C ALA A 398 -9.29 15.99 9.16
N GLU A 399 -8.61 16.04 10.30
CA GLU A 399 -7.17 16.26 10.46
C GLU A 399 -6.56 15.01 11.09
N LEU A 400 -5.27 14.80 10.89
CA LEU A 400 -4.54 13.67 11.45
C LEU A 400 -4.05 13.98 12.87
N GLY A 401 -4.94 13.73 13.86
CA GLY A 401 -4.66 14.00 15.28
C GLY A 401 -4.80 15.48 15.68
N LYS A 402 -4.42 15.79 16.93
CA LYS A 402 -4.35 17.18 17.41
C LYS A 402 -3.15 17.91 16.84
N VAL A 403 -3.27 19.24 16.71
CA VAL A 403 -2.15 20.15 16.44
C VAL A 403 -1.03 19.88 17.47
N ASP A 404 0.21 19.79 16.99
CA ASP A 404 1.43 19.43 17.75
C ASP A 404 1.55 17.95 18.18
N TYR A 405 0.50 17.14 18.07
CA TYR A 405 0.48 15.71 18.40
C TYR A 405 0.68 14.84 17.17
N GLY A 406 -0.05 15.13 16.13
CA GLY A 406 -0.12 14.32 14.92
C GLY A 406 0.22 15.10 13.67
N GLY A 407 0.07 14.43 12.58
CA GLY A 407 0.38 14.88 11.24
C GLY A 407 1.38 13.95 10.58
N GLY A 408 1.15 13.64 9.33
CA GLY A 408 2.01 12.81 8.48
C GLY A 408 2.14 13.44 7.11
N GLY A 409 3.25 13.16 6.42
CA GLY A 409 3.34 13.43 4.99
C GLY A 409 2.51 12.42 4.23
N THR A 410 2.01 12.81 3.07
CA THR A 410 1.36 11.95 2.09
C THR A 410 1.93 12.27 0.72
N ILE A 411 1.60 11.50 -0.29
CA ILE A 411 2.06 11.77 -1.67
C ILE A 411 1.43 13.02 -2.30
N ALA A 412 0.40 13.60 -1.68
CA ALA A 412 -0.36 14.74 -2.22
C ALA A 412 0.51 15.97 -2.54
N TYR A 413 1.44 16.34 -1.65
CA TYR A 413 2.30 17.51 -1.87
C TYR A 413 3.22 17.32 -3.09
N ILE A 414 3.63 16.08 -3.37
CA ILE A 414 4.51 15.75 -4.50
C ILE A 414 3.75 15.95 -5.82
N ALA A 415 2.50 15.45 -5.89
CA ALA A 415 1.62 15.67 -7.03
C ALA A 415 1.33 17.17 -7.25
N ALA A 416 1.14 17.92 -6.16
CA ALA A 416 0.90 19.36 -6.21
C ALA A 416 2.07 20.16 -6.82
N LEU A 417 3.30 19.63 -6.79
CA LEU A 417 4.46 20.27 -7.45
C LEU A 417 4.31 20.39 -8.96
N TYR A 418 3.47 19.55 -9.59
CA TYR A 418 3.13 19.69 -11.02
C TYR A 418 2.16 20.84 -11.31
N GLY A 419 1.64 21.52 -10.28
CA GLY A 419 0.67 22.61 -10.39
C GLY A 419 -0.77 22.16 -10.57
N MET A 420 -1.09 20.87 -10.34
CA MET A 420 -2.45 20.35 -10.38
C MET A 420 -3.22 20.62 -9.10
N GLU A 421 -4.54 20.55 -9.19
CA GLU A 421 -5.43 20.60 -8.01
C GLU A 421 -5.40 19.24 -7.30
N VAL A 422 -4.95 19.19 -6.05
CA VAL A 422 -4.84 17.97 -5.25
C VAL A 422 -5.57 18.14 -3.92
N VAL A 423 -6.25 17.08 -3.48
CA VAL A 423 -6.80 16.97 -2.14
C VAL A 423 -6.47 15.59 -1.57
N ASP A 424 -6.13 15.58 -0.29
CA ASP A 424 -5.98 14.34 0.46
C ASP A 424 -7.35 13.77 0.79
N SER A 425 -7.52 12.48 0.55
CA SER A 425 -8.77 11.77 0.80
C SER A 425 -8.47 10.33 1.20
N GLY A 426 -9.41 9.63 1.82
CA GLY A 426 -9.16 8.22 2.14
C GLY A 426 -10.21 7.62 3.06
N VAL A 427 -9.77 6.63 3.81
CA VAL A 427 -10.61 5.80 4.67
C VAL A 427 -10.13 5.88 6.11
N ALA A 428 -11.06 5.85 7.07
CA ALA A 428 -10.72 5.84 8.49
C ALA A 428 -10.20 4.45 8.91
N VAL A 429 -9.03 4.39 9.56
CA VAL A 429 -8.37 3.16 10.01
C VAL A 429 -7.98 3.27 11.49
N LEU A 430 -8.18 2.21 12.24
CA LEU A 430 -7.65 2.02 13.60
C LEU A 430 -6.40 1.17 13.56
N SER A 431 -5.49 1.40 14.50
CA SER A 431 -4.22 0.67 14.61
C SER A 431 -3.32 0.80 13.36
N MET A 432 -3.38 1.95 12.67
CA MET A 432 -2.54 2.25 11.51
C MET A 432 -1.07 1.90 11.80
N HIS A 433 -0.37 1.31 10.82
CA HIS A 433 1.00 0.78 10.90
C HIS A 433 1.21 -0.42 11.86
N ALA A 434 0.17 -0.94 12.48
CA ALA A 434 0.28 -2.18 13.25
C ALA A 434 0.29 -3.41 12.30
N PRO A 435 0.79 -4.57 12.74
CA PRO A 435 0.70 -5.81 11.95
C PRO A 435 -0.73 -6.19 11.56
N TRP A 436 -1.71 -5.76 12.33
CA TRP A 436 -3.13 -5.88 12.06
C TRP A 436 -3.81 -4.54 12.27
N GLU A 437 -4.46 -4.05 11.25
CA GLU A 437 -5.20 -2.81 11.23
C GLU A 437 -6.69 -3.11 11.08
N VAL A 438 -7.55 -2.13 11.37
CA VAL A 438 -9.01 -2.31 11.29
C VAL A 438 -9.64 -1.14 10.57
N THR A 439 -10.53 -1.44 9.63
CA THR A 439 -11.40 -0.46 8.97
C THR A 439 -12.86 -0.89 9.00
N SER A 440 -13.79 0.05 8.74
CA SER A 440 -15.24 -0.18 8.68
C SER A 440 -15.72 -0.25 7.25
#